data_440d3984871032d0eb8803161a012762
#
_entry.id   440d3984871032d0eb8803161a012762
#
_cell.length_a   1.000
_cell.length_b   1.000
_cell.length_c   1.000
_cell.angle_alpha   90.00
_cell.angle_beta   90.00
_cell.angle_gamma   90.00
#
_symmetry.space_group_name_H-M   'P 1'
#
loop_
_entity.id
_entity.type
_entity.pdbx_description
1 polymer ?
#
loop_
_entity_poly.entity_id
_entity_poly.type
_entity_poly.pdbx_seq_one_letter_code
_entity_poly.pdbx_strand_id
1 'polypeptide(L)'
;MTDASWRPALRDAAASWPGIALDPEGFVAHAEAHHRGGGAAAAHLPDLFLAWAVGTGDPSALRIFDDQVLSDLGPAVHGIDRAPAFLDELRQVLRVRLLVGDDGAPPRIWAYRGGGPLRAWVRVAAVRSALNLKRGQRPTVSVEDMLGELVGREPDPELRHMX
;
A
#
# COMPACT_ATOMS: atom_id res chain seq x y z
N MET A 1 -6.64 20.18 -11.86
CA MET A 1 -7.94 20.01 -12.41
C MET A 1 -8.91 19.54 -11.39
N THR A 2 -9.77 20.34 -11.03
CA THR A 2 -10.65 20.05 -9.93
C THR A 2 -12.06 20.09 -10.33
N ASP A 3 -12.32 19.84 -11.50
CA ASP A 3 -13.61 20.11 -11.93
C ASP A 3 -14.52 18.96 -11.84
N ALA A 4 -15.66 19.15 -12.39
CA ALA A 4 -16.71 18.20 -12.29
C ALA A 4 -16.42 16.92 -13.05
N SER A 5 -15.45 16.95 -13.95
CA SER A 5 -15.25 15.78 -14.76
C SER A 5 -14.59 14.65 -13.99
N TRP A 6 -13.88 14.95 -12.91
CA TRP A 6 -13.26 13.88 -12.19
C TRP A 6 -14.04 13.48 -10.93
N ARG A 7 -14.93 14.33 -10.47
CA ARG A 7 -15.74 13.96 -9.32
C ARG A 7 -16.64 12.76 -9.57
N PRO A 8 -17.31 12.67 -10.73
CA PRO A 8 -18.09 11.45 -10.96
C PRO A 8 -17.24 10.20 -11.00
N ALA A 9 -16.02 10.29 -11.53
CA ALA A 9 -15.13 9.12 -11.53
C ALA A 9 -14.77 8.71 -10.12
N LEU A 10 -14.57 9.68 -9.23
CA LEU A 10 -14.29 9.35 -7.85
C LEU A 10 -15.48 8.69 -7.18
N ARG A 11 -16.69 9.18 -7.48
CA ARG A 11 -17.87 8.54 -6.90
C ARG A 11 -18.07 7.14 -7.44
N ASP A 12 -17.78 6.94 -8.72
CA ASP A 12 -17.84 5.59 -9.28
C ASP A 12 -16.84 4.67 -8.61
N ALA A 13 -15.67 5.20 -8.31
CA ALA A 13 -14.67 4.38 -7.63
C ALA A 13 -15.15 3.95 -6.25
N ALA A 14 -15.80 4.86 -5.54
CA ALA A 14 -16.36 4.52 -4.24
C ALA A 14 -17.41 3.44 -4.37
N ALA A 15 -18.20 3.49 -5.43
CA ALA A 15 -19.24 2.50 -5.64
C ALA A 15 -18.68 1.12 -5.97
N SER A 16 -17.40 1.02 -6.32
CA SER A 16 -16.79 -0.28 -6.55
C SER A 16 -16.66 -1.11 -5.28
N TRP A 17 -16.81 -0.48 -4.13
CA TRP A 17 -16.68 -1.17 -2.84
C TRP A 17 -17.96 -1.00 -2.04
N PRO A 18 -19.02 -1.69 -2.41
CA PRO A 18 -20.31 -1.44 -1.77
C PRO A 18 -20.36 -1.77 -0.30
N GLY A 19 -19.44 -2.59 0.20
CA GLY A 19 -19.39 -2.87 1.62
C GLY A 19 -18.84 -1.73 2.45
N ILE A 20 -18.24 -0.73 1.81
CA ILE A 20 -17.68 0.40 2.52
C ILE A 20 -18.68 1.54 2.47
N ALA A 21 -19.17 1.96 3.63
CA ALA A 21 -20.28 2.88 3.70
C ALA A 21 -19.87 4.33 3.93
N LEU A 22 -18.63 4.66 3.64
CA LEU A 22 -18.16 6.01 3.88
C LEU A 22 -18.71 6.99 2.84
N ASP A 23 -18.84 8.22 3.27
CA ASP A 23 -19.32 9.29 2.42
C ASP A 23 -18.33 9.53 1.28
N PRO A 24 -18.77 9.45 0.03
CA PRO A 24 -17.85 9.71 -1.08
C PRO A 24 -17.26 11.12 -1.07
N GLU A 25 -17.93 12.09 -0.46
CA GLU A 25 -17.39 13.44 -0.45
C GLU A 25 -16.12 13.54 0.36
N GLY A 26 -15.98 12.74 1.41
CA GLY A 26 -14.73 12.70 2.14
C GLY A 26 -13.60 12.18 1.28
N PHE A 27 -13.88 11.16 0.48
CA PHE A 27 -12.90 10.66 -0.46
C PHE A 27 -12.54 11.69 -1.51
N VAL A 28 -13.53 12.39 -2.04
CA VAL A 28 -13.26 13.42 -3.04
C VAL A 28 -12.32 14.48 -2.46
N ALA A 29 -12.56 14.90 -1.23
CA ALA A 29 -11.69 15.89 -0.60
C ALA A 29 -10.27 15.36 -0.43
N HIS A 30 -10.16 14.11 -0.02
CA HIS A 30 -8.84 13.50 0.14
C HIS A 30 -8.10 13.43 -1.18
N ALA A 31 -8.79 13.00 -2.22
CA ALA A 31 -8.17 12.85 -3.52
C ALA A 31 -7.70 14.20 -4.06
N GLU A 32 -8.51 15.23 -3.88
CA GLU A 32 -8.13 16.54 -4.35
C GLU A 32 -6.92 17.08 -3.60
N ALA A 33 -6.85 16.82 -2.31
CA ALA A 33 -5.73 17.30 -1.51
C ALA A 33 -4.44 16.58 -1.85
N HIS A 34 -4.52 15.30 -2.19
CA HIS A 34 -3.34 14.47 -2.35
C HIS A 34 -2.93 14.26 -3.80
N HIS A 35 -3.78 14.59 -4.73
CA HIS A 35 -3.49 14.31 -6.14
C HIS A 35 -3.50 15.54 -7.00
N ARG A 36 -3.22 16.63 -6.40
CA ARG A 36 -3.13 17.85 -7.13
C ARG A 36 -1.99 17.76 -8.13
N GLY A 37 -2.29 18.00 -9.36
CA GLY A 37 -1.28 18.08 -10.39
C GLY A 37 -0.76 16.79 -10.94
N GLY A 38 -1.12 15.67 -10.39
CA GLY A 38 -0.57 14.45 -10.91
C GLY A 38 -1.49 13.31 -10.74
N GLY A 39 -2.61 13.41 -11.08
CA GLY A 39 -3.64 12.56 -10.76
C GLY A 39 -3.42 11.09 -10.84
N ALA A 40 -4.23 10.38 -10.12
CA ALA A 40 -4.30 8.96 -10.23
C ALA A 40 -4.87 8.59 -11.58
N ALA A 41 -4.41 7.48 -12.12
CA ALA A 41 -5.02 6.95 -13.31
C ALA A 41 -6.44 6.49 -12.98
N ALA A 42 -7.34 6.68 -13.94
CA ALA A 42 -8.72 6.29 -13.70
C ALA A 42 -8.86 4.83 -13.32
N ALA A 43 -8.00 3.98 -13.88
CA ALA A 43 -8.08 2.55 -13.60
C ALA A 43 -7.79 2.23 -12.14
N HIS A 44 -7.10 3.12 -11.43
CA HIS A 44 -6.71 2.85 -10.06
C HIS A 44 -7.47 3.68 -9.04
N LEU A 45 -8.49 4.39 -9.47
CA LEU A 45 -9.30 5.14 -8.52
C LEU A 45 -10.01 4.24 -7.52
N PRO A 46 -10.51 3.06 -7.88
CA PRO A 46 -11.07 2.18 -6.86
C PRO A 46 -10.06 1.79 -5.80
N ASP A 47 -8.82 1.55 -6.19
CA ASP A 47 -7.77 1.25 -5.22
C ASP A 47 -7.49 2.47 -4.34
N LEU A 48 -7.53 3.65 -4.92
CA LEU A 48 -7.33 4.86 -4.15
C LEU A 48 -8.42 5.02 -3.11
N PHE A 49 -9.66 4.72 -3.47
CA PHE A 49 -10.75 4.79 -2.51
C PHE A 49 -10.55 3.78 -1.38
N LEU A 50 -10.16 2.57 -1.73
CA LEU A 50 -9.92 1.55 -0.70
C LEU A 50 -8.82 2.01 0.25
N ALA A 51 -7.73 2.54 -0.28
CA ALA A 51 -6.63 2.98 0.57
C ALA A 51 -7.07 4.12 1.48
N TRP A 52 -7.86 5.03 0.96
CA TRP A 52 -8.35 6.12 1.79
C TRP A 52 -9.23 5.58 2.92
N ALA A 53 -10.14 4.67 2.58
CA ALA A 53 -11.07 4.13 3.58
C ALA A 53 -10.32 3.32 4.64
N VAL A 54 -9.30 2.57 4.24
CA VAL A 54 -8.48 1.84 5.19
C VAL A 54 -7.82 2.81 6.16
N GLY A 55 -7.32 3.91 5.66
CA GLY A 55 -6.66 4.90 6.51
C GLY A 55 -7.62 5.60 7.46
N THR A 56 -8.91 5.67 7.14
CA THR A 56 -9.88 6.22 8.08
C THR A 56 -10.23 5.23 9.19
N GLY A 57 -9.85 3.96 9.03
CA GLY A 57 -10.19 2.95 10.02
C GLY A 57 -11.51 2.25 9.78
N ASP A 58 -12.09 2.40 8.61
CA ASP A 58 -13.37 1.77 8.31
C ASP A 58 -13.26 0.24 8.43
N PRO A 59 -14.07 -0.41 9.25
CA PRO A 59 -13.91 -1.85 9.48
C PRO A 59 -14.07 -2.70 8.22
N SER A 60 -15.00 -2.33 7.34
CA SER A 60 -15.18 -3.09 6.11
C SER A 60 -13.96 -2.95 5.20
N ALA A 61 -13.41 -1.74 5.12
CA ALA A 61 -12.22 -1.52 4.31
C ALA A 61 -11.04 -2.30 4.87
N LEU A 62 -10.91 -2.33 6.19
CA LEU A 62 -9.82 -3.08 6.81
C LEU A 62 -9.93 -4.56 6.51
N ARG A 63 -11.15 -5.09 6.55
CA ARG A 63 -11.34 -6.51 6.25
C ARG A 63 -11.01 -6.81 4.78
N ILE A 64 -11.45 -5.95 3.89
CA ILE A 64 -11.14 -6.12 2.47
C ILE A 64 -9.62 -6.06 2.25
N PHE A 65 -8.98 -5.11 2.89
CA PHE A 65 -7.53 -4.96 2.75
C PHE A 65 -6.81 -6.22 3.23
N ASP A 66 -7.20 -6.74 4.39
CA ASP A 66 -6.62 -7.99 4.88
C ASP A 66 -6.86 -9.14 3.90
N ASP A 67 -8.09 -9.28 3.43
CA ASP A 67 -8.45 -10.44 2.64
C ASP A 67 -7.89 -10.40 1.23
N GLN A 68 -7.78 -9.22 0.65
CA GLN A 68 -7.43 -9.14 -0.76
C GLN A 68 -6.03 -8.64 -1.01
N VAL A 69 -5.46 -7.90 -0.08
CA VAL A 69 -4.14 -7.32 -0.28
C VAL A 69 -3.11 -8.00 0.59
N LEU A 70 -3.33 -8.01 1.90
CA LEU A 70 -2.33 -8.58 2.80
C LEU A 70 -2.25 -10.09 2.69
N SER A 71 -3.34 -10.75 2.33
CA SER A 71 -3.31 -12.20 2.18
C SER A 71 -2.48 -12.64 0.98
N ASP A 72 -2.19 -11.73 0.07
CA ASP A 72 -1.55 -12.05 -1.19
C ASP A 72 -0.06 -11.73 -1.19
N LEU A 73 0.54 -11.57 -0.03
CA LEU A 73 1.93 -11.13 0.06
C LEU A 73 2.95 -12.25 0.01
N GLY A 74 2.52 -13.49 0.24
CA GLY A 74 3.47 -14.60 0.30
C GLY A 74 4.43 -14.64 -0.87
N PRO A 75 3.93 -14.68 -2.11
CA PRO A 75 4.86 -14.77 -3.23
C PRO A 75 5.87 -13.65 -3.30
N ALA A 76 5.50 -12.45 -2.86
CA ALA A 76 6.41 -11.32 -2.95
C ALA A 76 7.60 -11.46 -2.01
N VAL A 77 7.44 -12.21 -0.90
CA VAL A 77 8.49 -12.28 0.10
C VAL A 77 9.05 -13.68 0.28
N HIS A 78 8.65 -14.63 -0.55
CA HIS A 78 9.17 -16.01 -0.42
C HIS A 78 10.67 -16.07 -0.59
N GLY A 79 11.24 -15.17 -1.37
CA GLY A 79 12.69 -15.14 -1.52
C GLY A 79 13.41 -14.72 -0.26
N ILE A 80 12.69 -14.11 0.67
CA ILE A 80 13.28 -13.67 1.93
C ILE A 80 13.06 -14.72 3.01
N ASP A 81 11.84 -15.18 3.16
CA ASP A 81 11.51 -16.19 4.16
C ASP A 81 10.16 -16.80 3.80
N ARG A 82 10.08 -18.10 3.78
CA ARG A 82 8.85 -18.79 3.41
C ARG A 82 8.06 -19.28 4.62
N ALA A 83 8.58 -19.10 5.82
CA ALA A 83 7.93 -19.63 7.00
C ALA A 83 6.57 -18.95 7.23
N PRO A 84 5.52 -19.69 7.51
CA PRO A 84 4.22 -19.07 7.77
C PRO A 84 4.25 -18.12 8.96
N ALA A 85 5.03 -18.42 9.97
CA ALA A 85 5.13 -17.54 11.12
C ALA A 85 5.75 -16.20 10.75
N PHE A 86 6.71 -16.22 9.84
CA PHE A 86 7.31 -14.97 9.37
C PHE A 86 6.28 -14.14 8.62
N LEU A 87 5.50 -14.77 7.78
CA LEU A 87 4.50 -14.06 7.01
C LEU A 87 3.42 -13.46 7.92
N ASP A 88 3.03 -14.20 8.95
CA ASP A 88 2.05 -13.67 9.90
C ASP A 88 2.62 -12.45 10.62
N GLU A 89 3.86 -12.53 11.03
CA GLU A 89 4.49 -11.40 11.70
C GLU A 89 4.59 -10.20 10.76
N LEU A 90 4.94 -10.46 9.52
CA LEU A 90 5.05 -9.40 8.53
C LEU A 90 3.70 -8.70 8.34
N ARG A 91 2.63 -9.47 8.27
CA ARG A 91 1.31 -8.86 8.12
C ARG A 91 0.99 -7.94 9.29
N GLN A 92 1.33 -8.36 10.50
CA GLN A 92 1.09 -7.51 11.66
C GLN A 92 1.92 -6.23 11.59
N VAL A 93 3.18 -6.36 11.20
CA VAL A 93 4.04 -5.19 11.07
C VAL A 93 3.46 -4.23 10.04
N LEU A 94 2.98 -4.77 8.92
CA LEU A 94 2.42 -3.91 7.89
C LEU A 94 1.15 -3.22 8.35
N ARG A 95 0.31 -3.92 9.09
CA ARG A 95 -0.88 -3.26 9.62
C ARG A 95 -0.50 -2.05 10.44
N VAL A 96 0.47 -2.21 11.32
CA VAL A 96 0.88 -1.10 12.16
C VAL A 96 1.49 0.02 11.31
N ARG A 97 2.41 -0.34 10.44
CA ARG A 97 3.10 0.69 9.67
C ARG A 97 2.18 1.46 8.74
N LEU A 98 1.27 0.75 8.10
CA LEU A 98 0.45 1.39 7.08
C LEU A 98 -0.76 2.10 7.66
N LEU A 99 -1.28 1.61 8.77
CA LEU A 99 -2.55 2.12 9.27
C LEU A 99 -2.41 3.09 10.42
N VAL A 100 -1.26 3.13 11.07
CA VAL A 100 -1.05 4.02 12.21
C VAL A 100 -0.02 5.07 11.82
N GLY A 101 -0.40 6.33 11.90
CA GLY A 101 0.55 7.38 11.65
C GLY A 101 1.49 7.55 12.83
N ASP A 102 2.60 8.23 12.60
CA ASP A 102 3.57 8.52 13.63
C ASP A 102 3.35 9.91 14.18
N ASP A 103 3.18 10.01 15.49
CA ASP A 103 3.16 11.32 16.16
C ASP A 103 2.21 12.30 15.48
N GLY A 104 1.00 11.88 15.26
CA GLY A 104 0.00 12.76 14.68
C GLY A 104 0.03 12.83 13.18
N ALA A 105 0.97 12.19 12.53
CA ALA A 105 0.99 12.15 11.08
C ALA A 105 -0.14 11.28 10.55
N PRO A 106 -0.58 11.50 9.34
CA PRO A 106 -1.61 10.65 8.77
C PRO A 106 -1.11 9.23 8.53
N PRO A 107 -2.00 8.27 8.39
CA PRO A 107 -1.58 6.89 8.13
C PRO A 107 -0.72 6.82 6.87
N ARG A 108 0.28 5.96 6.90
CA ARG A 108 1.17 5.84 5.77
C ARG A 108 0.48 5.36 4.50
N ILE A 109 -0.62 4.61 4.63
CA ILE A 109 -1.30 4.14 3.44
C ILE A 109 -1.83 5.30 2.60
N TRP A 110 -2.00 6.47 3.20
CA TRP A 110 -2.43 7.63 2.45
C TRP A 110 -1.33 8.19 1.55
N ALA A 111 -0.10 7.70 1.67
CA ALA A 111 0.94 8.05 0.71
C ALA A 111 0.74 7.38 -0.65
N TYR A 112 -0.09 6.34 -0.71
CA TYR A 112 -0.45 5.74 -1.98
C TYR A 112 -1.26 6.75 -2.79
N ARG A 113 -0.90 6.94 -4.03
CA ARG A 113 -1.50 7.99 -4.83
C ARG A 113 -2.26 7.49 -6.05
N GLY A 114 -2.44 6.21 -6.19
CA GLY A 114 -3.22 5.69 -7.30
C GLY A 114 -2.50 5.66 -8.63
N GLY A 115 -1.17 5.72 -8.62
CA GLY A 115 -0.42 5.65 -9.86
C GLY A 115 -0.29 4.26 -10.43
N GLY A 116 -0.61 3.25 -9.65
CA GLY A 116 -0.59 1.87 -10.07
C GLY A 116 -1.46 1.08 -9.13
N PRO A 117 -1.50 -0.25 -9.25
CA PRO A 117 -2.34 -1.04 -8.35
C PRO A 117 -1.88 -0.91 -6.91
N LEU A 118 -2.84 -0.85 -6.00
CA LEU A 118 -2.52 -0.80 -4.59
C LEU A 118 -1.71 -2.02 -4.16
N ARG A 119 -2.03 -3.18 -4.71
CA ARG A 119 -1.27 -4.38 -4.38
C ARG A 119 0.21 -4.23 -4.66
N ALA A 120 0.56 -3.62 -5.78
CA ALA A 120 1.96 -3.42 -6.12
C ALA A 120 2.63 -2.48 -5.14
N TRP A 121 1.93 -1.42 -4.76
CA TRP A 121 2.46 -0.48 -3.79
C TRP A 121 2.70 -1.16 -2.45
N VAL A 122 1.75 -1.98 -2.02
CA VAL A 122 1.88 -2.68 -0.74
C VAL A 122 2.98 -3.73 -0.81
N ARG A 123 3.16 -4.39 -1.96
CA ARG A 123 4.25 -5.36 -2.09
C ARG A 123 5.61 -4.72 -1.86
N VAL A 124 5.81 -3.51 -2.37
CA VAL A 124 7.08 -2.82 -2.11
C VAL A 124 7.25 -2.58 -0.62
N ALA A 125 6.20 -2.12 0.03
CA ALA A 125 6.28 -1.91 1.47
C ALA A 125 6.53 -3.22 2.20
N ALA A 126 5.94 -4.31 1.72
CA ALA A 126 6.12 -5.61 2.36
C ALA A 126 7.56 -6.10 2.22
N VAL A 127 8.15 -5.93 1.05
CA VAL A 127 9.53 -6.37 0.86
C VAL A 127 10.45 -5.59 1.79
N ARG A 128 10.26 -4.30 1.89
CA ARG A 128 11.09 -3.48 2.77
C ARG A 128 10.90 -3.87 4.22
N SER A 129 9.67 -4.11 4.63
CA SER A 129 9.41 -4.52 6.01
C SER A 129 9.98 -5.89 6.29
N ALA A 130 9.88 -6.81 5.31
CA ALA A 130 10.43 -8.15 5.48
C ALA A 130 11.95 -8.09 5.64
N LEU A 131 12.60 -7.28 4.84
CA LEU A 131 14.05 -7.14 4.95
C LEU A 131 14.42 -6.54 6.30
N ASN A 132 13.64 -5.58 6.78
CA ASN A 132 13.90 -5.02 8.10
C ASN A 132 13.74 -6.06 9.20
N LEU A 133 12.74 -6.92 9.09
CA LEU A 133 12.56 -7.98 10.07
C LEU A 133 13.74 -8.93 10.07
N LYS A 134 14.21 -9.32 8.89
CA LYS A 134 15.35 -10.22 8.80
C LYS A 134 16.61 -9.53 9.28
N ARG A 135 16.75 -8.25 9.03
CA ARG A 135 17.90 -7.52 9.52
C ARG A 135 17.92 -7.48 11.03
N GLY A 136 16.76 -7.37 11.66
CA GLY A 136 16.69 -7.47 13.11
C GLY A 136 17.16 -8.81 13.62
N GLN A 137 16.92 -9.86 12.84
CA GLN A 137 17.39 -11.20 13.19
C GLN A 137 18.85 -11.41 12.82
N ARG A 138 19.35 -10.67 11.85
CA ARG A 138 20.73 -10.76 11.38
C ARG A 138 21.28 -9.34 11.25
N PRO A 139 21.59 -8.72 12.36
CA PRO A 139 21.91 -7.30 12.33
C PRO A 139 23.17 -6.92 11.57
N THR A 140 24.01 -7.86 11.20
CA THR A 140 25.22 -7.54 10.45
C THR A 140 24.95 -7.30 8.97
N VAL A 141 23.73 -7.55 8.49
CA VAL A 141 23.42 -7.38 7.08
C VAL A 141 22.54 -6.15 6.92
N SER A 142 22.96 -5.22 6.07
CA SER A 142 22.19 -4.01 5.88
C SER A 142 20.98 -4.27 5.00
N VAL A 143 19.99 -3.42 5.18
CA VAL A 143 18.78 -3.53 4.34
C VAL A 143 19.12 -3.29 2.88
N GLU A 144 20.00 -2.33 2.63
CA GLU A 144 20.39 -2.04 1.26
C GLU A 144 21.08 -3.22 0.61
N ASP A 145 21.92 -3.92 1.36
CA ASP A 145 22.59 -5.08 0.81
C ASP A 145 21.60 -6.18 0.48
N MET A 146 20.65 -6.42 1.37
CA MET A 146 19.67 -7.47 1.13
C MET A 146 18.74 -7.09 -0.02
N LEU A 147 18.36 -5.84 -0.09
CA LEU A 147 17.52 -5.37 -1.17
C LEU A 147 18.25 -5.48 -2.50
N GLY A 148 19.53 -5.16 -2.49
CA GLY A 148 20.32 -5.28 -3.70
C GLY A 148 20.38 -6.70 -4.21
N GLU A 149 20.50 -7.67 -3.30
CA GLU A 149 20.50 -9.06 -3.72
C GLU A 149 19.17 -9.46 -4.34
N LEU A 150 18.06 -9.02 -3.75
CA LEU A 150 16.77 -9.32 -4.32
C LEU A 150 16.59 -8.68 -5.68
N VAL A 151 16.95 -7.42 -5.77
CA VAL A 151 16.82 -6.71 -7.01
C VAL A 151 17.75 -7.28 -8.07
N GLY A 152 18.91 -7.72 -7.65
CA GLY A 152 19.86 -8.31 -8.58
C GLY A 152 19.36 -9.56 -9.26
N ARG A 153 18.39 -10.23 -8.69
CA ARG A 153 17.79 -11.39 -9.33
C ARG A 153 16.72 -11.03 -10.31
N GLU A 154 16.26 -9.79 -10.25
CA GLU A 154 15.24 -9.31 -11.15
C GLU A 154 15.89 -8.56 -12.28
N PRO A 155 15.49 -8.80 -13.49
CA PRO A 155 16.15 -8.13 -14.61
C PRO A 155 15.65 -6.72 -14.87
N ASP A 156 15.04 -6.08 -13.95
CA ASP A 156 14.48 -4.76 -14.15
C ASP A 156 15.50 -3.69 -13.76
N PRO A 157 16.04 -2.96 -14.71
CA PRO A 157 17.08 -1.97 -14.38
C PRO A 157 16.55 -0.83 -13.52
N GLU A 158 15.26 -0.56 -13.59
CA GLU A 158 14.72 0.51 -12.76
C GLU A 158 14.78 0.16 -11.29
N LEU A 159 14.56 -1.10 -10.97
CA LEU A 159 14.65 -1.52 -9.58
C LEU A 159 16.08 -1.39 -9.06
N ARG A 160 17.05 -1.58 -9.92
CA ARG A 160 18.43 -1.46 -9.49
C ARG A 160 18.77 -0.05 -9.05
N HIS A 161 18.10 0.94 -9.62
CA HIS A 161 18.38 2.32 -9.28
C HIS A 161 17.66 2.79 -8.05
N MET A 162 16.87 1.97 -7.48
CA MET A 162 16.15 2.37 -6.29
C MET A 162 16.99 2.27 -5.02
N UNK A 163 17.90 1.71 -5.43
CA UNK A 163 18.59 1.62 -4.42
C UNK A 163 18.85 2.25 -3.62
#